data_1965c573503a39087474d9f2b1409e36
#
_entry.id   1965c573503a39087474d9f2b1409e36
#
_cell.length_a   1.000
_cell.length_b   1.000
_cell.length_c   1.000
_cell.angle_alpha   90.00
_cell.angle_beta   90.00
_cell.angle_gamma   90.00
#
_symmetry.space_group_name_H-M   'P 1'
#
loop_
_entity.id
_entity.type
_entity.pdbx_description
1 polymer ?
#
loop_
_entity_poly.entity_id
_entity_poly.type
_entity_poly.pdbx_seq_one_letter_code
_entity_poly.pdbx_strand_id
1 'polypeptide(L)'
;MVDKKQNKSQQSSIVDFVTEPNLNYFIVYTDGSCIPNPGSGGWAYEIRNSMDEIIDSSSGFDKNTTNNRMELTAVIKSFQSDYIKSNSVVTIRSDSQLIINTMNKNWKKKENTDLWNDLDEYKKSKNLHCEWEWVKAHAGIEGNENVDQKANQEAKMSHLSNDGNVNMVDVSDKNQTIRVAKATSKIKLSKTAFEMTKSNDSKKGNVLATARIAGIQAAKKTHELIPLCHQINLTNINIDFILDDLGFITVDSKVKCIGNTGVEMEALTSVTVASLTIYDMLKSVDKRIVINDIHLISKSGGKSGDFNY
;
A
#
# COMPACT_ATOMS: atom_id res chain seq x y z
N MET A 1 -41.95 49.38 -24.34
CA MET A 1 -41.74 48.13 -25.08
C MET A 1 -40.21 47.96 -25.16
N VAL A 2 -39.64 47.08 -24.34
CA VAL A 2 -38.21 46.81 -24.28
C VAL A 2 -38.05 45.32 -24.50
N ASP A 3 -37.44 45.00 -25.65
CA ASP A 3 -37.16 43.64 -26.06
C ASP A 3 -36.08 43.01 -25.17
N LYS A 4 -36.43 41.94 -24.46
CA LYS A 4 -35.47 41.05 -23.79
C LYS A 4 -34.95 40.01 -24.79
N LYS A 5 -33.74 40.22 -25.30
CA LYS A 5 -32.98 39.16 -25.99
C LYS A 5 -32.49 38.16 -24.91
N GLN A 6 -33.09 36.97 -24.95
CA GLN A 6 -32.58 35.80 -24.23
C GLN A 6 -31.38 35.25 -24.96
N ASN A 7 -30.19 35.31 -24.31
CA ASN A 7 -29.03 34.51 -24.65
C ASN A 7 -29.30 33.06 -24.21
N LYS A 8 -29.64 32.19 -25.13
CA LYS A 8 -29.55 30.73 -24.93
C LYS A 8 -28.09 30.31 -25.11
N SER A 9 -27.41 30.09 -24.01
CA SER A 9 -26.17 29.31 -23.99
C SER A 9 -26.52 27.87 -24.42
N GLN A 10 -25.95 27.44 -25.52
CA GLN A 10 -25.97 26.03 -25.93
C GLN A 10 -25.13 25.23 -24.94
N GLN A 11 -25.76 24.69 -23.91
CA GLN A 11 -25.32 23.47 -23.27
C GLN A 11 -25.75 22.31 -24.15
N SER A 12 -24.87 21.85 -25.04
CA SER A 12 -25.02 20.54 -25.68
C SER A 12 -24.78 19.50 -24.59
N SER A 13 -25.85 18.96 -24.05
CA SER A 13 -25.81 17.92 -23.04
C SER A 13 -25.42 16.59 -23.69
N ILE A 14 -24.39 15.96 -23.18
CA ILE A 14 -23.89 14.61 -23.44
C ILE A 14 -24.98 13.51 -23.25
N VAL A 15 -26.12 13.88 -22.71
CA VAL A 15 -27.23 12.96 -22.43
C VAL A 15 -27.75 12.24 -23.69
N ASP A 16 -27.50 12.77 -24.90
CA ASP A 16 -27.99 12.15 -26.16
C ASP A 16 -27.06 11.04 -26.70
N PHE A 17 -25.87 10.81 -26.10
CA PHE A 17 -24.92 9.78 -26.54
C PHE A 17 -25.00 8.45 -25.75
N VAL A 18 -25.80 8.39 -24.70
CA VAL A 18 -25.83 7.23 -23.76
C VAL A 18 -26.81 6.12 -24.24
N THR A 19 -27.50 6.27 -25.35
CA THR A 19 -28.54 5.30 -25.78
C THR A 19 -28.08 4.25 -26.79
N GLU A 20 -26.82 4.23 -27.22
CA GLU A 20 -26.31 3.18 -28.11
C GLU A 20 -25.30 2.27 -27.39
N PRO A 21 -25.51 0.94 -27.32
CA PRO A 21 -24.64 0.01 -26.60
C PRO A 21 -23.26 -0.25 -27.24
N ASN A 22 -22.85 0.52 -28.24
CA ASN A 22 -21.60 0.34 -29.00
C ASN A 22 -20.60 1.49 -28.89
N LEU A 23 -20.83 2.50 -28.07
CA LEU A 23 -19.83 3.53 -27.80
C LEU A 23 -18.84 3.01 -26.74
N ASN A 24 -17.55 2.94 -27.11
CA ASN A 24 -16.44 2.71 -26.18
C ASN A 24 -16.30 3.96 -25.28
N TYR A 25 -17.15 4.09 -24.27
CA TYR A 25 -17.14 5.16 -23.28
C TYR A 25 -16.45 4.70 -22.02
N PHE A 26 -15.46 5.47 -21.58
CA PHE A 26 -14.66 5.15 -20.41
C PHE A 26 -14.52 6.35 -19.49
N ILE A 27 -14.56 6.10 -18.19
CA ILE A 27 -14.17 7.05 -17.15
C ILE A 27 -12.78 6.64 -16.66
N VAL A 28 -11.84 7.56 -16.66
CA VAL A 28 -10.43 7.31 -16.27
C VAL A 28 -10.07 8.23 -15.12
N TYR A 29 -9.79 7.66 -13.97
CA TYR A 29 -9.20 8.36 -12.84
C TYR A 29 -7.68 8.28 -12.94
N THR A 30 -6.98 9.38 -12.67
CA THR A 30 -5.51 9.46 -12.73
C THR A 30 -4.97 10.28 -11.60
N ASP A 31 -3.84 9.85 -11.05
CA ASP A 31 -3.07 10.60 -10.06
C ASP A 31 -1.57 10.38 -10.20
N GLY A 32 -0.79 11.35 -9.72
CA GLY A 32 0.66 11.33 -9.67
C GLY A 32 1.19 11.88 -8.36
N SER A 33 2.14 11.20 -7.76
CA SER A 33 2.79 11.59 -6.50
C SER A 33 4.30 11.61 -6.64
N CYS A 34 4.97 12.54 -5.96
CA CYS A 34 6.43 12.59 -5.91
C CYS A 34 6.90 12.96 -4.50
N ILE A 35 7.68 12.08 -3.86
CA ILE A 35 8.10 12.23 -2.46
C ILE A 35 9.57 11.81 -2.29
N PRO A 36 10.53 12.78 -2.03
CA PRO A 36 10.33 14.24 -2.07
C PRO A 36 10.07 14.75 -3.49
N ASN A 37 9.63 15.99 -3.64
CA ASN A 37 9.40 16.59 -4.96
C ASN A 37 10.39 17.75 -5.21
N PRO A 38 11.36 17.64 -6.16
CA PRO A 38 11.61 16.51 -7.04
C PRO A 38 12.24 15.30 -6.35
N GLY A 39 12.05 14.09 -6.94
CA GLY A 39 12.61 12.85 -6.41
C GLY A 39 11.92 11.61 -6.96
N SER A 40 11.75 10.59 -6.12
CA SER A 40 11.01 9.39 -6.48
C SER A 40 9.52 9.70 -6.60
N GLY A 41 8.90 9.32 -7.69
CA GLY A 41 7.48 9.55 -7.95
C GLY A 41 6.76 8.29 -8.39
N GLY A 42 5.46 8.25 -8.14
CA GLY A 42 4.56 7.20 -8.57
C GLY A 42 3.42 7.79 -9.41
N TRP A 43 2.92 7.00 -10.33
CA TRP A 43 1.74 7.29 -11.12
C TRP A 43 0.73 6.16 -10.99
N ALA A 44 -0.55 6.47 -11.11
CA ALA A 44 -1.60 5.47 -11.14
C ALA A 44 -2.78 5.91 -12.00
N TYR A 45 -3.45 4.93 -12.61
CA TYR A 45 -4.74 5.11 -13.26
C TYR A 45 -5.72 3.98 -12.92
N GLU A 46 -7.01 4.28 -13.05
CA GLU A 46 -8.13 3.33 -12.98
C GLU A 46 -9.12 3.66 -14.11
N ILE A 47 -9.45 2.66 -14.93
CA ILE A 47 -10.39 2.77 -16.04
C ILE A 47 -11.68 2.07 -15.68
N ARG A 48 -12.79 2.78 -15.81
CA ARG A 48 -14.14 2.26 -15.59
C ARG A 48 -14.96 2.29 -16.90
N ASN A 49 -15.84 1.33 -17.03
CA ASN A 49 -16.83 1.30 -18.13
C ASN A 49 -18.04 2.22 -17.85
N SER A 50 -19.01 2.24 -18.75
CA SER A 50 -20.24 3.04 -18.59
C SER A 50 -21.16 2.59 -17.44
N MET A 51 -20.94 1.41 -16.86
CA MET A 51 -21.63 0.89 -15.68
C MET A 51 -20.88 1.17 -14.38
N ASP A 52 -19.80 1.98 -14.42
CA ASP A 52 -18.90 2.30 -13.31
C ASP A 52 -18.11 1.10 -12.75
N GLU A 53 -17.98 0.01 -13.54
CA GLU A 53 -17.17 -1.15 -13.20
C GLU A 53 -15.71 -0.92 -13.58
N ILE A 54 -14.78 -1.25 -12.68
CA ILE A 54 -13.34 -1.19 -12.95
C ILE A 54 -12.99 -2.27 -13.97
N ILE A 55 -12.47 -1.88 -15.12
CA ILE A 55 -12.05 -2.80 -16.20
C ILE A 55 -10.54 -2.88 -16.37
N ASP A 56 -9.80 -1.85 -15.91
CA ASP A 56 -8.35 -1.83 -15.89
C ASP A 56 -7.83 -0.88 -14.83
N SER A 57 -6.68 -1.21 -14.25
CA SER A 57 -5.99 -0.35 -13.30
C SER A 57 -4.52 -0.70 -13.26
N SER A 58 -3.67 0.31 -13.30
CA SER A 58 -2.22 0.11 -13.22
C SER A 58 -1.56 1.25 -12.47
N SER A 59 -0.37 0.97 -11.94
CA SER A 59 0.51 1.94 -11.30
C SER A 59 1.96 1.63 -11.64
N GLY A 60 2.85 2.57 -11.36
CA GLY A 60 4.27 2.40 -11.51
C GLY A 60 5.04 3.60 -10.99
N PHE A 61 6.36 3.54 -11.03
CA PHE A 61 7.22 4.57 -10.45
C PHE A 61 8.27 5.08 -11.43
N ASP A 62 8.83 6.26 -11.10
CA ASP A 62 10.03 6.82 -11.70
C ASP A 62 10.95 7.31 -10.56
N LYS A 63 12.25 7.00 -10.66
CA LYS A 63 13.22 7.32 -9.60
C LYS A 63 13.58 8.79 -9.50
N ASN A 64 13.47 9.54 -10.59
CA ASN A 64 13.90 10.93 -10.66
C ASN A 64 12.92 11.77 -11.48
N THR A 65 11.92 12.30 -10.80
CA THR A 65 10.79 12.96 -11.43
C THR A 65 10.24 14.12 -10.59
N THR A 66 9.09 14.63 -11.00
CA THR A 66 8.31 15.62 -10.25
C THR A 66 6.85 15.23 -10.22
N ASN A 67 6.07 15.79 -9.28
CA ASN A 67 4.63 15.54 -9.18
C ASN A 67 3.92 15.75 -10.52
N ASN A 68 4.14 16.89 -11.16
CA ASN A 68 3.50 17.22 -12.45
C ASN A 68 3.85 16.20 -13.56
N ARG A 69 5.07 15.64 -13.56
CA ARG A 69 5.44 14.60 -14.52
C ARG A 69 4.68 13.31 -14.27
N MET A 70 4.53 12.91 -13.01
CA MET A 70 3.78 11.70 -12.65
C MET A 70 2.30 11.82 -12.97
N GLU A 71 1.70 12.96 -12.73
CA GLU A 71 0.34 13.29 -13.14
C GLU A 71 0.13 13.10 -14.67
N LEU A 72 1.02 13.69 -15.49
CA LEU A 72 0.98 13.53 -16.93
C LEU A 72 1.21 12.08 -17.36
N THR A 73 2.16 11.41 -16.72
CA THR A 73 2.48 10.01 -16.99
C THR A 73 1.27 9.11 -16.72
N ALA A 74 0.52 9.35 -15.65
CA ALA A 74 -0.70 8.59 -15.34
C ALA A 74 -1.72 8.66 -16.48
N VAL A 75 -1.96 9.85 -17.04
CA VAL A 75 -2.86 10.02 -18.19
C VAL A 75 -2.33 9.32 -19.43
N ILE A 76 -1.04 9.48 -19.75
CA ILE A 76 -0.42 8.83 -20.92
C ILE A 76 -0.53 7.31 -20.79
N LYS A 77 -0.22 6.76 -19.62
CA LYS A 77 -0.30 5.33 -19.34
C LYS A 77 -1.72 4.79 -19.49
N SER A 78 -2.74 5.53 -19.06
CA SER A 78 -4.12 5.13 -19.28
C SER A 78 -4.48 5.05 -20.78
N PHE A 79 -3.98 5.98 -21.62
CA PHE A 79 -4.19 5.93 -23.06
C PHE A 79 -3.45 4.77 -23.74
N GLN A 80 -2.39 4.26 -23.13
CA GLN A 80 -1.66 3.08 -23.61
C GLN A 80 -2.39 1.76 -23.30
N SER A 81 -3.34 1.77 -22.37
CA SER A 81 -4.13 0.58 -22.03
C SER A 81 -4.80 -0.05 -23.27
N ASP A 82 -4.85 -1.37 -23.27
CA ASP A 82 -5.50 -2.17 -24.32
C ASP A 82 -7.02 -2.01 -24.33
N TYR A 83 -7.62 -1.51 -23.25
CA TYR A 83 -9.04 -1.22 -23.18
C TYR A 83 -9.43 0.07 -23.90
N ILE A 84 -8.56 1.07 -23.94
CA ILE A 84 -8.80 2.33 -24.67
C ILE A 84 -8.48 2.12 -26.15
N LYS A 85 -9.51 1.80 -26.93
CA LYS A 85 -9.42 1.59 -28.39
C LYS A 85 -9.49 2.92 -29.17
N SER A 86 -9.18 2.84 -30.46
CA SER A 86 -9.37 3.98 -31.36
C SER A 86 -10.83 4.40 -31.40
N ASN A 87 -11.08 5.71 -31.53
CA ASN A 87 -12.40 6.36 -31.50
C ASN A 87 -13.18 6.20 -30.19
N SER A 88 -12.49 5.92 -29.07
CA SER A 88 -13.13 5.91 -27.75
C SER A 88 -13.46 7.32 -27.28
N VAL A 89 -14.56 7.41 -26.51
CA VAL A 89 -14.89 8.60 -25.70
C VAL A 89 -14.36 8.37 -24.30
N VAL A 90 -13.51 9.29 -23.80
CA VAL A 90 -12.81 9.12 -22.54
C VAL A 90 -13.00 10.35 -21.68
N THR A 91 -13.62 10.20 -20.53
CA THR A 91 -13.70 11.26 -19.51
C THR A 91 -12.56 11.06 -18.50
N ILE A 92 -11.59 11.95 -18.52
CA ILE A 92 -10.45 11.96 -17.57
C ILE A 92 -10.83 12.76 -16.34
N ARG A 93 -10.76 12.13 -15.17
CA ARG A 93 -10.98 12.69 -13.86
C ARG A 93 -9.69 12.76 -13.07
N SER A 94 -9.26 13.97 -12.72
CA SER A 94 -8.04 14.20 -11.97
C SER A 94 -8.18 15.43 -11.08
N ASP A 95 -7.46 15.44 -9.95
CA ASP A 95 -7.34 16.62 -9.08
C ASP A 95 -6.21 17.57 -9.52
N SER A 96 -5.45 17.19 -10.54
CA SER A 96 -4.41 18.02 -11.15
C SER A 96 -4.98 19.22 -11.89
N GLN A 97 -4.98 20.37 -11.21
CA GLN A 97 -5.40 21.63 -11.84
C GLN A 97 -4.56 22.01 -13.07
N LEU A 98 -3.28 21.59 -13.10
CA LEU A 98 -2.40 21.83 -14.23
C LEU A 98 -2.95 21.12 -15.48
N ILE A 99 -3.24 19.84 -15.40
CA ILE A 99 -3.74 19.06 -16.54
C ILE A 99 -5.10 19.57 -16.98
N ILE A 100 -6.06 19.65 -16.07
CA ILE A 100 -7.43 20.03 -16.39
C ILE A 100 -7.52 21.43 -16.98
N ASN A 101 -6.83 22.41 -16.41
CA ASN A 101 -6.85 23.77 -16.95
C ASN A 101 -6.06 23.89 -18.27
N THR A 102 -4.98 23.15 -18.45
CA THR A 102 -4.25 23.14 -19.73
C THR A 102 -5.12 22.60 -20.86
N MET A 103 -5.87 21.53 -20.60
CA MET A 103 -6.70 20.89 -21.62
C MET A 103 -8.02 21.63 -21.86
N ASN A 104 -8.65 22.21 -20.84
CA ASN A 104 -9.93 22.92 -20.97
C ASN A 104 -9.79 24.41 -21.33
N LYS A 105 -8.73 25.07 -20.83
CA LYS A 105 -8.54 26.53 -20.96
C LYS A 105 -7.35 26.91 -21.86
N ASN A 106 -6.75 25.95 -22.54
CA ASN A 106 -5.59 26.15 -23.44
C ASN A 106 -4.42 26.89 -22.75
N TRP A 107 -4.10 26.52 -21.51
CA TRP A 107 -2.90 27.05 -20.86
C TRP A 107 -1.63 26.67 -21.64
N LYS A 108 -0.63 27.53 -21.61
CA LYS A 108 0.63 27.29 -22.33
C LYS A 108 1.40 26.13 -21.70
N LYS A 109 1.72 25.11 -22.48
CA LYS A 109 2.58 23.96 -22.13
C LYS A 109 4.04 24.42 -22.09
N LYS A 110 4.49 25.06 -20.98
CA LYS A 110 5.85 25.63 -20.85
C LYS A 110 6.88 24.61 -20.37
N GLU A 111 6.47 23.72 -19.48
CA GLU A 111 7.31 22.70 -18.85
C GLU A 111 6.79 21.31 -19.22
N ASN A 112 7.64 20.28 -19.10
CA ASN A 112 7.30 18.89 -19.43
C ASN A 112 6.76 18.73 -20.86
N THR A 113 7.32 19.48 -21.82
CA THR A 113 6.88 19.50 -23.23
C THR A 113 6.98 18.13 -23.89
N ASP A 114 7.94 17.31 -23.45
CA ASP A 114 8.09 15.90 -23.82
C ASP A 114 6.78 15.12 -23.54
N LEU A 115 6.31 15.13 -22.31
CA LEU A 115 5.10 14.40 -21.90
C LEU A 115 3.83 15.01 -22.52
N TRP A 116 3.77 16.33 -22.69
CA TRP A 116 2.63 16.95 -23.38
C TRP A 116 2.55 16.55 -24.85
N ASN A 117 3.69 16.42 -25.53
CA ASN A 117 3.74 15.95 -26.91
C ASN A 117 3.30 14.48 -27.01
N ASP A 118 3.78 13.62 -26.10
CA ASP A 118 3.36 12.21 -26.02
C ASP A 118 1.85 12.09 -25.81
N LEU A 119 1.28 12.87 -24.89
CA LEU A 119 -0.15 12.88 -24.62
C LEU A 119 -0.96 13.28 -25.87
N ASP A 120 -0.55 14.36 -26.55
CA ASP A 120 -1.21 14.82 -27.76
C ASP A 120 -1.09 13.79 -28.91
N GLU A 121 0.07 13.11 -29.02
CA GLU A 121 0.31 12.05 -30.00
C GLU A 121 -0.58 10.85 -29.76
N TYR A 122 -0.65 10.31 -28.52
CA TYR A 122 -1.56 9.20 -28.20
C TYR A 122 -3.03 9.54 -28.43
N LYS A 123 -3.44 10.74 -28.00
CA LYS A 123 -4.79 11.24 -28.27
C LYS A 123 -5.10 11.28 -29.75
N LYS A 124 -4.18 11.76 -30.59
CA LYS A 124 -4.34 11.87 -32.02
C LYS A 124 -4.29 10.50 -32.71
N SER A 125 -3.31 9.66 -32.38
CA SER A 125 -3.11 8.35 -33.01
C SER A 125 -4.30 7.40 -32.82
N LYS A 126 -4.91 7.44 -31.63
CA LYS A 126 -6.12 6.67 -31.32
C LYS A 126 -7.42 7.42 -31.63
N ASN A 127 -7.36 8.66 -32.15
CA ASN A 127 -8.53 9.52 -32.41
C ASN A 127 -9.48 9.58 -31.21
N LEU A 128 -8.93 9.88 -30.00
CA LEU A 128 -9.72 9.89 -28.76
C LEU A 128 -10.53 11.17 -28.62
N HIS A 129 -11.78 11.03 -28.24
CA HIS A 129 -12.67 12.12 -27.83
C HIS A 129 -12.56 12.27 -26.30
N CYS A 130 -11.76 13.23 -25.83
CA CYS A 130 -11.46 13.39 -24.42
C CYS A 130 -12.23 14.55 -23.79
N GLU A 131 -12.84 14.29 -22.65
CA GLU A 131 -13.39 15.25 -21.73
C GLU A 131 -12.55 15.31 -20.47
N TRP A 132 -12.40 16.48 -19.85
CA TRP A 132 -11.49 16.70 -18.74
C TRP A 132 -12.26 17.27 -17.57
N GLU A 133 -12.44 16.49 -16.53
CA GLU A 133 -13.19 16.82 -15.33
C GLU A 133 -12.25 16.96 -14.13
N TRP A 134 -12.31 18.13 -13.49
CA TRP A 134 -11.60 18.31 -12.24
C TRP A 134 -12.38 17.67 -11.09
N VAL A 135 -11.69 16.87 -10.27
CA VAL A 135 -12.22 16.32 -9.03
C VAL A 135 -11.45 16.91 -7.86
N LYS A 136 -12.13 17.08 -6.73
CA LYS A 136 -11.47 17.59 -5.52
C LYS A 136 -10.72 16.44 -4.85
N ALA A 137 -9.42 16.67 -4.53
CA ALA A 137 -8.62 15.74 -3.75
C ALA A 137 -9.29 15.43 -2.40
N HIS A 138 -9.22 14.16 -1.97
CA HIS A 138 -9.72 13.68 -0.68
C HIS A 138 -11.20 14.07 -0.40
N ALA A 139 -12.04 13.99 -1.43
CA ALA A 139 -13.48 14.29 -1.33
C ALA A 139 -14.37 13.05 -1.24
N GLY A 140 -13.79 11.85 -1.01
CA GLY A 140 -14.53 10.59 -0.94
C GLY A 140 -14.98 10.04 -2.29
N ILE A 141 -14.38 10.48 -3.40
CA ILE A 141 -14.62 9.93 -4.74
C ILE A 141 -13.76 8.68 -4.87
N GLU A 142 -14.36 7.49 -4.83
CA GLU A 142 -13.70 6.20 -4.75
C GLU A 142 -12.56 6.03 -5.77
N GLY A 143 -12.81 6.28 -7.05
CA GLY A 143 -11.79 6.14 -8.10
C GLY A 143 -10.60 7.08 -7.89
N ASN A 144 -10.83 8.32 -7.41
CA ASN A 144 -9.74 9.27 -7.11
C ASN A 144 -8.93 8.85 -5.87
N GLU A 145 -9.59 8.39 -4.81
CA GLU A 145 -8.92 7.88 -3.60
C GLU A 145 -8.06 6.64 -3.92
N ASN A 146 -8.56 5.74 -4.79
CA ASN A 146 -7.85 4.54 -5.22
C ASN A 146 -6.54 4.89 -5.95
N VAL A 147 -6.58 5.81 -6.91
CA VAL A 147 -5.38 6.19 -7.67
C VAL A 147 -4.40 7.01 -6.82
N ASP A 148 -4.88 7.90 -5.94
CA ASP A 148 -4.04 8.63 -4.97
C ASP A 148 -3.28 7.65 -4.07
N GLN A 149 -3.98 6.66 -3.50
CA GLN A 149 -3.34 5.65 -2.66
C GLN A 149 -2.26 4.87 -3.43
N LYS A 150 -2.54 4.43 -4.66
CA LYS A 150 -1.59 3.68 -5.49
C LYS A 150 -0.38 4.52 -5.90
N ALA A 151 -0.59 5.75 -6.40
CA ALA A 151 0.49 6.66 -6.78
C ALA A 151 1.40 6.98 -5.58
N ASN A 152 0.82 7.22 -4.40
CA ASN A 152 1.57 7.43 -3.16
C ASN A 152 2.34 6.19 -2.69
N GLN A 153 1.80 4.98 -2.90
CA GLN A 153 2.51 3.73 -2.59
C GLN A 153 3.72 3.56 -3.49
N GLU A 154 3.57 3.77 -4.81
CA GLU A 154 4.67 3.69 -5.78
C GLU A 154 5.77 4.73 -5.48
N ALA A 155 5.42 5.97 -5.19
CA ALA A 155 6.38 7.00 -4.81
C ALA A 155 7.16 6.63 -3.53
N LYS A 156 6.56 5.89 -2.60
CA LYS A 156 7.17 5.40 -1.35
C LYS A 156 7.94 4.10 -1.51
N MET A 157 7.74 3.33 -2.58
CA MET A 157 8.44 2.07 -2.84
C MET A 157 9.93 2.24 -3.22
N SER A 158 10.49 3.44 -3.08
CA SER A 158 11.91 3.73 -3.30
C SER A 158 12.84 3.12 -2.23
N HIS A 159 12.69 1.81 -1.96
CA HIS A 159 13.68 1.04 -1.19
C HIS A 159 14.95 0.72 -1.99
N LEU A 160 14.99 1.13 -3.25
CA LEU A 160 16.17 1.01 -4.09
C LEU A 160 16.83 2.37 -4.25
N SER A 161 18.10 2.50 -3.91
CA SER A 161 18.92 3.66 -4.27
C SER A 161 18.97 3.85 -5.79
N ASN A 162 19.39 5.02 -6.24
CA ASN A 162 19.58 5.32 -7.68
C ASN A 162 20.42 4.26 -8.41
N ASP A 163 21.26 3.52 -7.70
CA ASP A 163 22.13 2.46 -8.20
C ASP A 163 21.54 1.05 -8.07
N GLY A 164 20.27 0.92 -7.71
CA GLY A 164 19.61 -0.38 -7.51
C GLY A 164 19.97 -1.07 -6.18
N ASN A 165 20.68 -0.39 -5.30
CA ASN A 165 21.05 -0.91 -4.00
C ASN A 165 19.90 -0.78 -3.00
N VAL A 166 19.81 -1.75 -2.10
CA VAL A 166 18.82 -1.80 -1.04
C VAL A 166 19.19 -0.79 0.05
N ASN A 167 18.28 0.13 0.40
CA ASN A 167 18.51 1.15 1.43
C ASN A 167 17.49 1.07 2.57
N MET A 168 17.94 1.38 3.78
CA MET A 168 17.05 1.57 4.92
C MET A 168 16.32 2.90 4.77
N VAL A 169 14.99 2.91 5.01
CA VAL A 169 14.15 4.11 4.89
C VAL A 169 14.54 5.13 5.95
N ASP A 170 14.76 6.40 5.56
CA ASP A 170 14.93 7.49 6.51
C ASP A 170 13.60 7.78 7.24
N VAL A 171 13.68 7.84 8.56
CA VAL A 171 12.52 8.10 9.43
C VAL A 171 12.72 9.35 10.31
N SER A 172 13.76 10.15 10.04
CA SER A 172 14.15 11.31 10.85
C SER A 172 13.03 12.36 10.93
N ASP A 173 12.32 12.60 9.83
CA ASP A 173 11.25 13.61 9.75
C ASP A 173 9.90 13.14 10.29
N LYS A 174 9.81 11.89 10.77
CA LYS A 174 8.53 11.37 11.31
C LYS A 174 8.41 11.71 12.79
N ASN A 175 7.22 12.16 13.18
CA ASN A 175 6.91 12.39 14.58
C ASN A 175 6.96 11.08 15.39
N GLN A 176 7.46 11.19 16.61
CA GLN A 176 7.40 10.09 17.57
C GLN A 176 5.97 9.89 18.04
N THR A 177 5.47 8.67 17.89
CA THR A 177 4.15 8.26 18.36
C THR A 177 4.23 6.96 19.14
N ILE A 178 3.20 6.69 19.96
CA ILE A 178 3.05 5.37 20.57
C ILE A 178 2.69 4.38 19.48
N ARG A 179 3.48 3.31 19.36
CA ARG A 179 3.25 2.25 18.38
C ARG A 179 3.10 0.92 19.08
N VAL A 180 2.12 0.16 18.63
CA VAL A 180 1.84 -1.19 19.15
C VAL A 180 1.70 -2.13 17.96
N ALA A 181 2.31 -3.31 18.06
CA ALA A 181 2.09 -4.41 17.13
C ALA A 181 1.79 -5.70 17.90
N LYS A 182 0.93 -6.52 17.33
CA LYS A 182 0.62 -7.87 17.83
C LYS A 182 0.85 -8.87 16.71
N ALA A 183 1.53 -9.98 17.03
CA ALA A 183 1.76 -11.09 16.12
C ALA A 183 1.43 -12.42 16.81
N THR A 184 1.16 -13.44 16.03
CA THR A 184 0.87 -14.79 16.52
C THR A 184 1.67 -15.84 15.76
N SER A 185 1.79 -17.02 16.33
CA SER A 185 2.18 -18.26 15.66
C SER A 185 1.51 -19.46 16.30
N LYS A 186 1.37 -20.56 15.59
CA LYS A 186 0.85 -21.84 16.09
C LYS A 186 1.88 -22.94 15.96
N ILE A 187 1.99 -23.76 17.01
CA ILE A 187 2.90 -24.90 17.06
C ILE A 187 2.09 -26.15 17.32
N LYS A 188 2.19 -27.13 16.41
CA LYS A 188 1.59 -28.45 16.60
C LYS A 188 2.59 -29.40 17.22
N LEU A 189 2.23 -30.00 18.34
CA LEU A 189 3.03 -30.97 19.09
C LEU A 189 2.37 -32.37 19.04
N SER A 190 3.18 -33.41 19.23
CA SER A 190 2.64 -34.72 19.58
C SER A 190 2.03 -34.67 21.00
N LYS A 191 1.14 -35.60 21.30
CA LYS A 191 0.49 -35.70 22.62
C LYS A 191 1.54 -35.75 23.75
N THR A 192 2.60 -36.54 23.58
CA THR A 192 3.67 -36.69 24.60
C THR A 192 4.40 -35.35 24.84
N ALA A 193 4.80 -34.64 23.76
CA ALA A 193 5.48 -33.37 23.88
C ALA A 193 4.56 -32.29 24.49
N PHE A 194 3.28 -32.31 24.15
CA PHE A 194 2.28 -31.38 24.68
C PHE A 194 2.07 -31.58 26.19
N GLU A 195 1.82 -32.82 26.65
CA GLU A 195 1.65 -33.15 28.08
C GLU A 195 2.91 -32.81 28.88
N MET A 196 4.10 -33.10 28.34
CA MET A 196 5.39 -32.72 28.96
C MET A 196 5.52 -31.20 29.11
N THR A 197 5.05 -30.42 28.14
CA THR A 197 5.06 -28.96 28.25
C THR A 197 4.05 -28.46 29.29
N LYS A 198 2.87 -29.05 29.33
CA LYS A 198 1.78 -28.73 30.27
C LYS A 198 2.15 -29.06 31.71
N SER A 199 2.78 -30.21 31.94
CA SER A 199 3.22 -30.64 33.28
C SER A 199 4.56 -30.00 33.71
N ASN A 200 5.23 -29.27 32.81
CA ASN A 200 6.57 -28.70 33.04
C ASN A 200 7.64 -29.75 33.37
N ASP A 201 7.53 -30.96 32.79
CA ASP A 201 8.40 -32.12 33.06
C ASP A 201 9.47 -32.36 32.00
N SER A 202 9.91 -31.27 31.35
CA SER A 202 11.00 -31.35 30.35
C SER A 202 12.37 -31.42 31.02
N LYS A 203 13.22 -32.39 30.57
CA LYS A 203 14.61 -32.51 31.06
C LYS A 203 15.46 -31.25 30.86
N LYS A 204 15.08 -30.37 29.94
CA LYS A 204 15.74 -29.09 29.70
C LYS A 204 15.19 -27.92 30.54
N GLY A 205 14.23 -28.19 31.43
CA GLY A 205 13.60 -27.17 32.26
C GLY A 205 12.28 -26.64 31.68
N ASN A 206 11.84 -25.50 32.18
CA ASN A 206 10.54 -24.91 31.80
C ASN A 206 10.55 -24.40 30.37
N VAL A 207 9.84 -25.11 29.48
CA VAL A 207 9.79 -24.86 28.03
C VAL A 207 9.23 -23.45 27.74
N LEU A 208 8.08 -23.12 28.33
CA LEU A 208 7.38 -21.85 28.05
C LEU A 208 8.12 -20.65 28.64
N ALA A 209 8.70 -20.78 29.84
CA ALA A 209 9.51 -19.71 30.43
C ALA A 209 10.77 -19.42 29.58
N THR A 210 11.45 -20.46 29.12
CA THR A 210 12.63 -20.32 28.25
C THR A 210 12.26 -19.69 26.91
N ALA A 211 11.15 -20.14 26.30
CA ALA A 211 10.64 -19.58 25.04
C ALA A 211 10.26 -18.10 25.17
N ARG A 212 9.63 -17.71 26.30
CA ARG A 212 9.29 -16.32 26.60
C ARG A 212 10.54 -15.43 26.65
N ILE A 213 11.57 -15.87 27.39
CA ILE A 213 12.83 -15.12 27.48
C ILE A 213 13.48 -14.99 26.10
N ALA A 214 13.53 -16.07 25.33
CA ALA A 214 14.11 -16.07 23.99
C ALA A 214 13.37 -15.13 23.03
N GLY A 215 12.04 -15.12 23.04
CA GLY A 215 11.23 -14.22 22.22
C GLY A 215 11.39 -12.75 22.63
N ILE A 216 11.49 -12.44 23.93
CA ILE A 216 11.78 -11.10 24.42
C ILE A 216 13.17 -10.64 23.94
N GLN A 217 14.17 -11.50 24.03
CA GLN A 217 15.52 -11.22 23.55
C GLN A 217 15.53 -10.98 22.03
N ALA A 218 14.80 -11.79 21.26
CA ALA A 218 14.71 -11.68 19.82
C ALA A 218 14.09 -10.35 19.38
N ALA A 219 13.00 -9.93 20.03
CA ALA A 219 12.41 -8.61 19.76
C ALA A 219 13.42 -7.47 19.94
N LYS A 220 14.26 -7.53 20.99
CA LYS A 220 15.29 -6.52 21.23
C LYS A 220 16.45 -6.54 20.23
N LYS A 221 16.61 -7.64 19.50
CA LYS A 221 17.70 -7.87 18.53
C LYS A 221 17.21 -7.92 17.09
N THR A 222 15.97 -7.53 16.82
CA THR A 222 15.39 -7.60 15.47
C THR A 222 16.24 -6.88 14.44
N HIS A 223 16.75 -5.69 14.76
CA HIS A 223 17.60 -4.91 13.85
C HIS A 223 18.97 -5.58 13.55
N GLU A 224 19.44 -6.48 14.42
CA GLU A 224 20.66 -7.30 14.17
C GLU A 224 20.37 -8.47 13.22
N LEU A 225 19.11 -8.92 13.13
CA LEU A 225 18.67 -10.10 12.36
C LEU A 225 18.09 -9.73 10.99
N ILE A 226 17.39 -8.61 10.91
CA ILE A 226 16.68 -8.14 9.71
C ILE A 226 17.40 -6.89 9.18
N PRO A 227 18.07 -6.97 8.03
CA PRO A 227 19.07 -5.97 7.60
C PRO A 227 18.56 -4.53 7.50
N LEU A 228 17.30 -4.31 7.18
CA LEU A 228 16.73 -2.97 6.97
C LEU A 228 15.87 -2.49 8.14
N CYS A 229 15.84 -3.22 9.24
CA CYS A 229 15.15 -2.78 10.44
C CYS A 229 15.93 -1.73 11.20
N HIS A 230 15.23 -0.68 11.62
CA HIS A 230 15.80 0.34 12.51
C HIS A 230 16.00 -0.21 13.92
N GLN A 231 17.00 0.29 14.62
CA GLN A 231 17.13 0.05 16.05
C GLN A 231 16.06 0.87 16.79
N ILE A 232 15.16 0.18 17.49
CA ILE A 232 14.01 0.79 18.17
C ILE A 232 14.10 0.57 19.67
N ASN A 233 13.89 1.64 20.45
CA ASN A 233 13.79 1.55 21.90
C ASN A 233 12.42 1.01 22.30
N LEU A 234 12.33 -0.29 22.57
CA LEU A 234 11.11 -0.96 22.97
C LEU A 234 10.74 -0.62 24.42
N THR A 235 9.49 -0.22 24.66
CA THR A 235 9.00 0.13 26.00
C THR A 235 8.31 -1.03 26.70
N ASN A 236 7.75 -1.97 25.92
CA ASN A 236 7.12 -3.18 26.46
C ASN A 236 7.15 -4.33 25.45
N ILE A 237 7.38 -5.53 25.93
CA ILE A 237 7.27 -6.79 25.18
C ILE A 237 6.53 -7.78 26.07
N ASN A 238 5.38 -8.26 25.60
CA ASN A 238 4.61 -9.31 26.27
C ASN A 238 4.50 -10.53 25.36
N ILE A 239 4.70 -11.73 25.89
CA ILE A 239 4.55 -12.99 25.17
C ILE A 239 3.68 -13.91 26.00
N ASP A 240 2.58 -14.34 25.43
CA ASP A 240 1.62 -15.24 26.06
C ASP A 240 1.56 -16.57 25.29
N PHE A 241 1.20 -17.63 25.99
CA PHE A 241 1.03 -18.96 25.43
C PHE A 241 -0.36 -19.49 25.79
N ILE A 242 -1.06 -19.97 24.77
CA ILE A 242 -2.36 -20.61 24.92
C ILE A 242 -2.21 -22.05 24.46
N LEU A 243 -2.50 -22.99 25.36
CA LEU A 243 -2.49 -24.43 25.10
C LEU A 243 -3.91 -24.89 24.87
N ASP A 244 -4.17 -25.56 23.75
CA ASP A 244 -5.48 -26.12 23.44
C ASP A 244 -5.48 -27.64 23.56
N ASP A 245 -6.68 -28.23 23.72
CA ASP A 245 -6.83 -29.67 23.88
C ASP A 245 -6.57 -30.49 22.61
N LEU A 246 -6.35 -29.78 21.46
CA LEU A 246 -5.99 -30.39 20.17
C LEU A 246 -4.47 -30.58 20.01
N GLY A 247 -3.69 -30.15 21.00
CA GLY A 247 -2.24 -30.26 21.03
C GLY A 247 -1.52 -29.13 20.28
N PHE A 248 -2.15 -27.96 20.16
CA PHE A 248 -1.48 -26.76 19.68
C PHE A 248 -1.07 -25.86 20.84
N ILE A 249 0.02 -25.17 20.66
CA ILE A 249 0.42 -24.00 21.44
C ILE A 249 0.33 -22.79 20.54
N THR A 250 -0.53 -21.84 20.87
CA THR A 250 -0.53 -20.51 20.25
C THR A 250 0.44 -19.62 21.03
N VAL A 251 1.31 -18.93 20.32
CA VAL A 251 2.26 -17.96 20.86
C VAL A 251 1.85 -16.59 20.40
N ASP A 252 1.43 -15.73 21.30
CA ASP A 252 1.05 -14.35 21.01
C ASP A 252 2.09 -13.38 21.54
N SER A 253 2.46 -12.40 20.73
CA SER A 253 3.36 -11.32 21.11
C SER A 253 2.66 -9.98 20.98
N LYS A 254 2.87 -9.10 21.97
CA LYS A 254 2.51 -7.68 21.91
C LYS A 254 3.73 -6.83 22.21
N VAL A 255 4.16 -6.04 21.24
CA VAL A 255 5.32 -5.15 21.36
C VAL A 255 4.86 -3.70 21.29
N LYS A 256 5.47 -2.84 22.12
CA LYS A 256 5.19 -1.41 22.20
C LYS A 256 6.47 -0.60 22.19
N CYS A 257 6.45 0.53 21.48
CA CYS A 257 7.49 1.56 21.56
C CYS A 257 6.89 2.98 21.53
N ILE A 258 7.75 3.98 21.76
CA ILE A 258 7.54 5.37 21.37
C ILE A 258 8.62 5.63 20.32
N GLY A 259 8.22 5.87 19.06
CA GLY A 259 9.20 5.97 17.98
C GLY A 259 8.63 6.43 16.64
N ASN A 260 9.53 6.58 15.68
CA ASN A 260 9.26 7.11 14.35
C ASN A 260 8.82 6.02 13.36
N THR A 261 9.01 4.73 13.70
CA THR A 261 8.64 3.58 12.87
C THR A 261 7.86 2.53 13.67
N GLY A 262 7.21 1.60 12.99
CA GLY A 262 6.42 0.53 13.59
C GLY A 262 7.28 -0.57 14.22
N VAL A 263 6.65 -1.44 15.02
CA VAL A 263 7.28 -2.56 15.74
C VAL A 263 6.74 -3.91 15.28
N GLU A 264 6.28 -3.96 14.04
CA GLU A 264 5.72 -5.17 13.42
C GLU A 264 6.76 -6.29 13.35
N MET A 265 8.00 -5.95 12.95
CA MET A 265 9.08 -6.93 12.83
C MET A 265 9.55 -7.45 14.20
N GLU A 266 9.56 -6.62 15.21
CA GLU A 266 9.85 -7.01 16.58
C GLU A 266 8.83 -8.01 17.12
N ALA A 267 7.53 -7.79 16.82
CA ALA A 267 6.47 -8.71 17.22
C ALA A 267 6.57 -10.05 16.48
N LEU A 268 6.80 -10.03 15.16
CA LEU A 268 6.96 -11.24 14.33
C LEU A 268 8.22 -12.02 14.72
N THR A 269 9.35 -11.36 14.89
CA THR A 269 10.61 -12.01 15.32
C THR A 269 10.45 -12.64 16.69
N SER A 270 9.71 -11.98 17.59
CA SER A 270 9.42 -12.47 18.94
C SER A 270 8.71 -13.81 18.93
N VAL A 271 7.57 -13.94 18.22
CA VAL A 271 6.79 -15.19 18.16
C VAL A 271 7.56 -16.28 17.42
N THR A 272 8.31 -15.93 16.38
CA THR A 272 9.11 -16.87 15.60
C THR A 272 10.20 -17.52 16.47
N VAL A 273 10.97 -16.72 17.19
CA VAL A 273 12.08 -17.26 18.03
C VAL A 273 11.54 -17.97 19.25
N ALA A 274 10.43 -17.52 19.85
CA ALA A 274 9.77 -18.26 20.92
C ALA A 274 9.34 -19.65 20.44
N SER A 275 8.75 -19.74 19.25
CA SER A 275 8.32 -21.00 18.63
C SER A 275 9.49 -21.94 18.30
N LEU A 276 10.58 -21.40 17.76
CA LEU A 276 11.81 -22.16 17.51
C LEU A 276 12.43 -22.67 18.81
N THR A 277 12.32 -21.91 19.91
CA THR A 277 12.81 -22.32 21.22
C THR A 277 11.99 -23.49 21.79
N ILE A 278 10.65 -23.45 21.62
CA ILE A 278 9.80 -24.58 21.99
C ILE A 278 10.22 -25.83 21.19
N TYR A 279 10.43 -25.69 19.87
CA TYR A 279 10.95 -26.77 19.04
C TYR A 279 12.28 -27.32 19.57
N ASP A 280 13.26 -26.48 19.83
CA ASP A 280 14.59 -26.93 20.32
C ASP A 280 14.50 -27.69 21.63
N MET A 281 13.68 -27.22 22.54
CA MET A 281 13.54 -27.84 23.87
C MET A 281 12.85 -29.22 23.81
N LEU A 282 11.98 -29.43 22.81
CA LEU A 282 11.16 -30.65 22.67
C LEU A 282 11.59 -31.59 21.56
N LYS A 283 12.52 -31.21 20.69
CA LYS A 283 12.93 -32.01 19.50
C LYS A 283 13.51 -33.41 19.84
N SER A 284 13.98 -33.61 21.06
CA SER A 284 14.43 -34.93 21.52
C SER A 284 13.26 -35.89 21.77
N VAL A 285 12.06 -35.36 22.01
CA VAL A 285 10.83 -36.11 22.25
C VAL A 285 9.99 -36.23 20.98
N ASP A 286 9.93 -35.13 20.22
CA ASP A 286 9.17 -35.07 18.97
C ASP A 286 9.92 -34.25 17.92
N LYS A 287 10.33 -34.89 16.82
CA LYS A 287 10.97 -34.21 15.67
C LYS A 287 9.97 -33.72 14.64
N ARG A 288 8.69 -34.09 14.75
CA ARG A 288 7.62 -33.78 13.80
C ARG A 288 6.82 -32.52 14.21
N ILE A 289 7.35 -31.73 15.14
CA ILE A 289 6.78 -30.46 15.53
C ILE A 289 6.66 -29.55 14.30
N VAL A 290 5.48 -29.00 14.08
CA VAL A 290 5.21 -28.05 12.99
C VAL A 290 4.97 -26.68 13.57
N ILE A 291 5.71 -25.68 13.09
CA ILE A 291 5.48 -24.26 13.36
C ILE A 291 4.79 -23.68 12.13
N ASN A 292 3.63 -23.13 12.30
CA ASN A 292 2.81 -22.57 11.23
C ASN A 292 2.11 -21.28 11.67
N ASP A 293 1.39 -20.67 10.74
CA ASP A 293 0.48 -19.57 10.99
C ASP A 293 1.16 -18.37 11.68
N ILE A 294 2.39 -18.03 11.21
CA ILE A 294 3.12 -16.85 11.72
C ILE A 294 2.65 -15.63 10.95
N HIS A 295 1.94 -14.72 11.63
CA HIS A 295 1.46 -13.49 10.99
C HIS A 295 1.24 -12.34 11.99
N LEU A 296 1.11 -11.14 11.42
CA LEU A 296 0.75 -9.94 12.17
C LEU A 296 -0.78 -9.93 12.41
N ILE A 297 -1.21 -9.82 13.65
CA ILE A 297 -2.63 -9.70 14.01
C ILE A 297 -3.09 -8.25 13.86
N SER A 298 -2.32 -7.32 14.40
CA SER A 298 -2.70 -5.91 14.37
C SER A 298 -1.51 -4.99 14.57
N LYS A 299 -1.65 -3.76 14.08
CA LYS A 299 -0.76 -2.65 14.43
C LYS A 299 -1.54 -1.36 14.61
N SER A 300 -1.00 -0.43 15.41
CA SER A 300 -1.59 0.90 15.63
C SER A 300 -0.55 1.97 15.91
N GLY A 301 -0.96 3.23 15.76
CA GLY A 301 -0.20 4.44 16.10
C GLY A 301 0.72 4.98 15.00
N GLY A 302 0.62 4.49 13.77
CA GLY A 302 1.37 4.98 12.61
C GLY A 302 0.58 5.95 11.72
N LYS A 303 1.28 6.73 10.89
CA LYS A 303 0.66 7.61 9.88
C LYS A 303 -0.17 6.83 8.83
N SER A 304 0.17 5.56 8.60
CA SER A 304 -0.54 4.67 7.66
C SER A 304 -1.81 4.03 8.25
N GLY A 305 -2.28 4.53 9.41
CA GLY A 305 -3.48 4.03 10.07
C GLY A 305 -3.28 2.70 10.81
N ASP A 306 -4.36 2.23 11.43
CA ASP A 306 -4.41 0.98 12.15
C ASP A 306 -4.70 -0.18 11.18
N PHE A 307 -4.12 -1.34 11.48
CA PHE A 307 -4.35 -2.58 10.74
C PHE A 307 -4.87 -3.64 11.69
N ASN A 308 -5.85 -4.41 11.27
CA ASN A 308 -6.33 -5.64 11.90
C ASN A 308 -6.49 -6.71 10.81
N TYR A 309 -5.96 -7.90 11.12
CA TYR A 309 -6.02 -9.09 10.24
C TYR A 309 -7.43 -9.65 10.17
#